data_fd3b1113485dc33161bb932642c4ade2
#
_entry.id   fd3b1113485dc33161bb932642c4ade2
#
_cell.length_a   1.000
_cell.length_b   1.000
_cell.length_c   1.000
_cell.angle_alpha   90.00
_cell.angle_beta   90.00
_cell.angle_gamma   90.00
#
_symmetry.space_group_name_H-M   'P 1'
#
loop_
_entity.id
_entity.type
_entity.pdbx_description
1 polymer ?
#
loop_
_entity_poly.entity_id
_entity_poly.type
_entity_poly.pdbx_seq_one_letter_code
_entity_poly.pdbx_strand_id
1 'polypeptide(L)'
;MIAPENNKWINKTGGITLKKIGFIGAFDKTDLIIYTAKILTEVKKRVLVIDTTILQKARYIVPAIAPTKFYVTNYEGIDIAVGFESLELLQRYLGDLETDYDVVLADIDSSEMFDEFDMINADKLYFVTAFDNFSLKKGIEIIGNMRPRINMTKVFFEREIMEENNEYLNLLSMTFPIEWNRDIIYFPYDQGDLTAIIENQRVTKIKLKNLSEQYRDSLSIMTQEIAPEIRTGEIKRVFKEL
;
A
#
# COMPACT_ATOMS: atom_id res chain seq x y z
N MET A 1 -1.89 11.40 35.30
CA MET A 1 -2.25 11.03 33.92
C MET A 1 -1.09 11.45 33.05
N ILE A 2 -0.19 10.51 32.77
CA ILE A 2 0.98 10.71 31.90
C ILE A 2 0.56 10.11 30.56
N ALA A 3 0.50 10.95 29.53
CA ALA A 3 0.27 10.50 28.17
C ALA A 3 1.42 9.56 27.75
N PRO A 4 1.18 8.46 27.06
CA PRO A 4 2.25 7.65 26.53
C PRO A 4 2.92 8.40 25.36
N GLU A 5 4.08 9.00 25.63
CA GLU A 5 5.04 9.40 24.61
C GLU A 5 5.67 8.13 24.00
N ASN A 6 5.05 7.59 22.97
CA ASN A 6 5.70 6.63 22.10
C ASN A 6 5.26 6.88 20.67
N ASN A 7 5.71 8.02 20.13
CA ASN A 7 5.72 8.21 18.68
C ASN A 7 6.83 7.30 18.13
N LYS A 8 6.46 6.10 17.72
CA LYS A 8 7.38 5.03 17.25
C LYS A 8 8.15 5.39 15.96
N TRP A 9 7.79 6.54 15.34
CA TRP A 9 8.32 7.01 14.06
C TRP A 9 8.89 8.45 14.13
N ILE A 10 9.52 8.85 15.24
CA ILE A 10 10.07 10.21 15.38
C ILE A 10 11.42 10.33 14.66
N ASN A 11 11.51 11.25 13.71
CA ASN A 11 12.75 11.67 13.06
C ASN A 11 13.72 12.32 14.05
N LYS A 12 14.91 11.75 14.22
CA LYS A 12 15.97 12.30 15.07
C LYS A 12 17.03 13.13 14.34
N THR A 13 16.99 13.19 13.02
CA THR A 13 17.98 13.94 12.22
C THR A 13 17.29 14.79 11.16
N GLY A 14 17.66 16.06 11.04
CA GLY A 14 17.08 17.05 10.11
C GLY A 14 17.31 16.76 8.62
N GLY A 15 16.89 15.58 8.16
CA GLY A 15 16.95 15.05 6.81
C GLY A 15 15.54 14.76 6.26
N ILE A 16 15.46 14.06 5.18
CA ILE A 16 14.20 13.64 4.53
C ILE A 16 13.35 12.86 5.53
N THR A 17 12.11 13.32 5.78
CA THR A 17 11.18 12.66 6.67
C THR A 17 10.69 11.37 6.03
N LEU A 18 10.82 10.23 6.72
CA LEU A 18 10.23 8.96 6.31
C LEU A 18 8.71 9.13 6.13
N LYS A 19 8.21 8.78 4.95
CA LYS A 19 6.76 8.75 4.67
C LYS A 19 6.20 7.36 4.91
N LYS A 20 5.12 7.29 5.68
CA LYS A 20 4.42 6.06 6.03
C LYS A 20 3.04 6.04 5.40
N ILE A 21 2.79 5.03 4.57
CA ILE A 21 1.57 4.89 3.78
C ILE A 21 0.92 3.55 4.09
N GLY A 22 -0.35 3.56 4.48
CA GLY A 22 -1.13 2.36 4.72
C GLY A 22 -2.13 2.06 3.60
N PHE A 23 -2.16 0.82 3.14
CA PHE A 23 -3.17 0.30 2.22
C PHE A 23 -4.06 -0.68 2.97
N ILE A 24 -5.31 -0.30 3.20
CA ILE A 24 -6.23 -0.97 4.10
C ILE A 24 -7.35 -1.63 3.30
N GLY A 25 -7.72 -2.85 3.65
CA GLY A 25 -8.84 -3.56 3.05
C GLY A 25 -8.58 -5.03 2.82
N ALA A 26 -9.65 -5.78 2.51
CA ALA A 26 -9.61 -7.21 2.28
C ALA A 26 -9.37 -7.58 0.79
N PHE A 27 -9.47 -6.63 -0.12
CA PHE A 27 -9.13 -6.83 -1.53
C PHE A 27 -7.61 -7.05 -1.66
N ASP A 28 -7.23 -7.94 -2.57
CA ASP A 28 -5.81 -8.18 -2.85
C ASP A 28 -5.18 -6.97 -3.54
N LYS A 29 -4.25 -6.35 -2.86
CA LYS A 29 -3.58 -5.12 -3.28
C LYS A 29 -2.05 -5.23 -3.35
N THR A 30 -1.54 -6.46 -3.21
CA THR A 30 -0.11 -6.74 -3.17
C THR A 30 0.61 -6.24 -4.43
N ASP A 31 0.06 -6.52 -5.62
CA ASP A 31 0.66 -6.08 -6.89
C ASP A 31 0.59 -4.56 -7.06
N LEU A 32 -0.51 -3.93 -6.65
CA LEU A 32 -0.65 -2.47 -6.63
C LEU A 32 0.47 -1.83 -5.80
N ILE A 33 0.69 -2.34 -4.59
CA ILE A 33 1.72 -1.84 -3.67
C ILE A 33 3.12 -2.03 -4.26
N ILE A 34 3.41 -3.22 -4.80
CA ILE A 34 4.69 -3.53 -5.44
C ILE A 34 4.95 -2.62 -6.65
N TYR A 35 3.95 -2.36 -7.48
CA TYR A 35 4.11 -1.50 -8.66
C TYR A 35 4.30 -0.04 -8.26
N THR A 36 3.57 0.43 -7.24
CA THR A 36 3.79 1.76 -6.67
C THR A 36 5.20 1.89 -6.09
N ALA A 37 5.65 0.89 -5.32
CA ALA A 37 7.01 0.81 -4.79
C ALA A 37 8.06 0.83 -5.90
N LYS A 38 7.83 0.09 -7.00
CA LYS A 38 8.75 0.05 -8.15
C LYS A 38 8.92 1.43 -8.78
N ILE A 39 7.82 2.14 -9.01
CA ILE A 39 7.90 3.50 -9.57
C ILE A 39 8.70 4.42 -8.64
N LEU A 40 8.43 4.39 -7.34
CA LEU A 40 9.15 5.18 -6.34
C LEU A 40 10.65 4.83 -6.32
N THR A 41 11.01 3.55 -6.43
CA THR A 41 12.41 3.11 -6.47
C THR A 41 13.14 3.58 -7.73
N GLU A 42 12.48 3.55 -8.89
CA GLU A 42 13.07 4.05 -10.15
C GLU A 42 13.33 5.58 -10.12
N VAL A 43 12.53 6.31 -9.37
CA VAL A 43 12.77 7.75 -9.13
C VAL A 43 13.67 8.00 -7.90
N LYS A 44 14.45 6.98 -7.51
CA LYS A 44 15.51 7.05 -6.49
C LYS A 44 15.04 7.21 -5.06
N LYS A 45 13.82 6.79 -4.72
CA LYS A 45 13.40 6.62 -3.33
C LYS A 45 13.82 5.24 -2.82
N ARG A 46 14.25 5.17 -1.58
CA ARG A 46 14.47 3.90 -0.86
C ARG A 46 13.13 3.47 -0.28
N VAL A 47 12.62 2.34 -0.71
CA VAL A 47 11.26 1.90 -0.39
C VAL A 47 11.26 0.57 0.36
N LEU A 48 10.53 0.53 1.47
CA LEU A 48 10.19 -0.70 2.17
C LEU A 48 8.71 -1.00 1.98
N VAL A 49 8.39 -2.19 1.52
CA VAL A 49 7.04 -2.75 1.53
C VAL A 49 6.90 -3.69 2.71
N ILE A 50 5.83 -3.59 3.47
CA ILE A 50 5.52 -4.48 4.59
C ILE A 50 4.21 -5.21 4.31
N ASP A 51 4.28 -6.53 4.12
CA ASP A 51 3.09 -7.38 4.01
C ASP A 51 2.72 -7.90 5.40
N THR A 52 1.71 -7.30 6.02
CA THR A 52 1.16 -7.70 7.32
C THR A 52 -0.08 -8.56 7.18
N THR A 53 -0.47 -8.88 5.95
CA THR A 53 -1.72 -9.60 5.69
C THR A 53 -1.68 -11.04 6.20
N ILE A 54 -2.85 -11.59 6.51
CA ILE A 54 -2.98 -12.99 6.95
C ILE A 54 -2.46 -13.96 5.89
N LEU A 55 -2.76 -13.69 4.61
CA LEU A 55 -2.34 -14.54 3.50
C LEU A 55 -0.87 -14.36 3.12
N GLN A 56 -0.25 -13.25 3.46
CA GLN A 56 1.14 -12.93 3.14
C GLN A 56 1.48 -13.21 1.67
N LYS A 57 0.67 -12.68 0.76
CA LYS A 57 0.78 -12.99 -0.67
C LYS A 57 2.13 -12.60 -1.25
N ALA A 58 2.76 -11.53 -0.75
CA ALA A 58 4.10 -11.13 -1.16
C ALA A 58 5.11 -12.26 -1.01
N ARG A 59 4.95 -13.15 -0.01
CA ARG A 59 5.80 -14.34 0.20
C ARG A 59 5.90 -15.27 -1.02
N TYR A 60 4.86 -15.30 -1.86
CA TYR A 60 4.76 -16.17 -3.02
C TYR A 60 5.12 -15.48 -4.34
N ILE A 61 5.13 -14.14 -4.33
CA ILE A 61 5.42 -13.32 -5.52
C ILE A 61 6.91 -12.98 -5.59
N VAL A 62 7.52 -12.69 -4.44
CA VAL A 62 8.92 -12.26 -4.40
C VAL A 62 9.88 -13.42 -4.18
N PRO A 63 11.09 -13.39 -4.76
CA PRO A 63 12.08 -14.44 -4.54
C PRO A 63 12.56 -14.44 -3.08
N ALA A 64 12.56 -15.61 -2.46
CA ALA A 64 13.11 -15.82 -1.11
C ALA A 64 14.14 -16.94 -1.13
N ILE A 65 15.35 -16.67 -0.64
CA ILE A 65 16.46 -17.63 -0.67
C ILE A 65 16.30 -18.70 0.42
N ALA A 66 15.80 -18.33 1.59
CA ALA A 66 15.56 -19.23 2.71
C ALA A 66 14.37 -18.72 3.53
N PRO A 67 13.13 -19.09 3.20
CA PRO A 67 11.96 -18.54 3.87
C PRO A 67 11.90 -19.01 5.34
N THR A 68 12.17 -18.08 6.24
CA THR A 68 11.88 -18.21 7.69
C THR A 68 10.46 -17.74 7.99
N LYS A 69 10.05 -17.76 9.27
CA LYS A 69 8.72 -17.25 9.67
C LYS A 69 8.56 -15.79 9.23
N PHE A 70 9.60 -14.99 9.41
CA PHE A 70 9.67 -13.58 8.96
C PHE A 70 11.04 -13.32 8.31
N TYR A 71 11.07 -12.46 7.31
CA TYR A 71 12.30 -12.09 6.59
C TYR A 71 12.08 -10.79 5.80
N VAL A 72 13.20 -10.18 5.41
CA VAL A 72 13.23 -9.10 4.41
C VAL A 72 14.00 -9.60 3.20
N THR A 73 13.47 -9.36 2.02
CA THR A 73 14.12 -9.70 0.75
C THR A 73 14.11 -8.51 -0.19
N ASN A 74 15.10 -8.42 -1.07
CA ASN A 74 15.12 -7.41 -2.11
C ASN A 74 14.53 -7.97 -3.39
N TYR A 75 13.54 -7.26 -3.95
CA TYR A 75 12.92 -7.58 -5.21
C TYR A 75 12.94 -6.37 -6.14
N GLU A 76 13.74 -6.42 -7.18
CA GLU A 76 13.90 -5.35 -8.17
C GLU A 76 14.22 -3.96 -7.58
N GLY A 77 15.02 -3.94 -6.50
CA GLY A 77 15.41 -2.71 -5.79
C GLY A 77 14.43 -2.27 -4.69
N ILE A 78 13.38 -3.03 -4.46
CA ILE A 78 12.41 -2.81 -3.38
C ILE A 78 12.73 -3.77 -2.24
N ASP A 79 12.86 -3.29 -1.02
CA ASP A 79 12.92 -4.16 0.15
C ASP A 79 11.51 -4.55 0.59
N ILE A 80 11.27 -5.85 0.76
CA ILE A 80 9.95 -6.40 1.10
C ILE A 80 10.06 -7.23 2.36
N ALA A 81 9.37 -6.76 3.40
CA ALA A 81 9.27 -7.41 4.70
C ALA A 81 8.00 -8.27 4.78
N VAL A 82 8.14 -9.54 5.12
CA VAL A 82 7.04 -10.52 5.18
C VAL A 82 7.07 -11.26 6.50
N GLY A 83 5.89 -11.47 7.10
CA GLY A 83 5.70 -12.30 8.28
C GLY A 83 6.01 -11.62 9.61
N PHE A 84 6.26 -10.33 9.63
CA PHE A 84 6.43 -9.57 10.87
C PHE A 84 5.06 -9.31 11.52
N GLU A 85 4.96 -9.59 12.80
CA GLU A 85 3.73 -9.47 13.60
C GLU A 85 3.62 -8.09 14.28
N SER A 86 4.69 -7.29 14.29
CA SER A 86 4.68 -5.94 14.85
C SER A 86 5.80 -5.07 14.28
N LEU A 87 5.59 -3.75 14.35
CA LEU A 87 6.61 -2.78 14.01
C LEU A 87 7.87 -2.93 14.87
N GLU A 88 7.71 -3.23 16.15
CA GLU A 88 8.84 -3.42 17.06
C GLU A 88 9.75 -4.59 16.62
N LEU A 89 9.14 -5.72 16.21
CA LEU A 89 9.89 -6.86 15.70
C LEU A 89 10.64 -6.51 14.41
N LEU A 90 9.99 -5.78 13.50
CA LEU A 90 10.60 -5.32 12.26
C LEU A 90 11.79 -4.37 12.51
N GLN A 91 11.64 -3.41 13.43
CA GLN A 91 12.71 -2.48 13.80
C GLN A 91 13.89 -3.20 14.48
N ARG A 92 13.64 -4.20 15.32
CA ARG A 92 14.74 -5.03 15.87
C ARG A 92 15.50 -5.80 14.79
N TYR A 93 14.83 -6.19 13.73
CA TYR A 93 15.43 -6.95 12.62
C TYR A 93 16.24 -6.06 11.67
N LEU A 94 15.71 -4.91 11.30
CA LEU A 94 16.31 -4.00 10.31
C LEU A 94 17.22 -2.93 10.94
N GLY A 95 17.05 -2.61 12.22
CA GLY A 95 17.66 -1.45 12.84
C GLY A 95 16.80 -0.19 12.65
N ASP A 96 17.44 0.95 12.39
CA ASP A 96 16.76 2.24 12.29
C ASP A 96 16.16 2.44 10.88
N LEU A 97 14.84 2.21 10.76
CA LEU A 97 14.13 2.38 9.50
C LEU A 97 14.19 3.82 8.96
N GLU A 98 14.29 4.80 9.84
CA GLU A 98 14.25 6.22 9.46
C GLU A 98 15.51 6.65 8.70
N THR A 99 16.62 6.00 8.93
CA THR A 99 17.87 6.28 8.22
C THR A 99 17.95 5.57 6.88
N ASP A 100 17.26 4.45 6.72
CA ASP A 100 17.43 3.54 5.58
C ASP A 100 16.36 3.69 4.51
N TYR A 101 15.16 4.25 4.84
CA TYR A 101 14.07 4.36 3.90
C TYR A 101 13.50 5.78 3.81
N ASP A 102 13.04 6.13 2.61
CA ASP A 102 12.32 7.38 2.33
C ASP A 102 10.81 7.18 2.38
N VAL A 103 10.34 5.96 2.06
CA VAL A 103 8.92 5.59 2.02
C VAL A 103 8.71 4.17 2.54
N VAL A 104 7.73 4.00 3.41
CA VAL A 104 7.22 2.69 3.84
C VAL A 104 5.79 2.53 3.33
N LEU A 105 5.51 1.43 2.65
CA LEU A 105 4.19 1.04 2.16
C LEU A 105 3.73 -0.22 2.90
N ALA A 106 2.66 -0.13 3.67
CA ALA A 106 2.15 -1.25 4.47
C ALA A 106 0.84 -1.80 3.90
N ASP A 107 0.80 -3.11 3.65
CA ASP A 107 -0.40 -3.86 3.27
C ASP A 107 -1.11 -4.35 4.53
N ILE A 108 -2.32 -3.85 4.80
CA ILE A 108 -3.08 -4.05 6.05
C ILE A 108 -4.44 -4.68 5.73
N ASP A 109 -4.73 -5.84 6.32
CA ASP A 109 -6.02 -6.53 6.17
C ASP A 109 -6.75 -6.79 7.51
N SER A 110 -6.29 -6.17 8.60
CA SER A 110 -6.92 -6.24 9.91
C SER A 110 -6.72 -4.97 10.75
N SER A 111 -7.65 -4.70 11.66
CA SER A 111 -7.53 -3.59 12.62
C SER A 111 -6.40 -3.82 13.63
N GLU A 112 -6.08 -5.09 13.93
CA GLU A 112 -4.96 -5.44 14.81
C GLU A 112 -3.62 -5.02 14.19
N MET A 113 -3.38 -5.37 12.92
CA MET A 113 -2.14 -4.97 12.21
C MET A 113 -2.08 -3.46 11.98
N PHE A 114 -3.23 -2.78 11.83
CA PHE A 114 -3.28 -1.33 11.78
C PHE A 114 -2.69 -0.71 13.07
N ASP A 115 -3.04 -1.25 14.23
CA ASP A 115 -2.53 -0.78 15.53
C ASP A 115 -1.07 -1.22 15.76
N GLU A 116 -0.73 -2.50 15.48
CA GLU A 116 0.61 -3.04 15.68
C GLU A 116 1.69 -2.35 14.83
N PHE A 117 1.31 -1.86 13.66
CA PHE A 117 2.20 -1.10 12.78
C PHE A 117 2.03 0.42 12.90
N ASP A 118 1.33 0.89 13.93
CA ASP A 118 1.16 2.32 14.24
C ASP A 118 0.66 3.14 13.03
N MET A 119 -0.32 2.60 12.30
CA MET A 119 -0.86 3.22 11.09
C MET A 119 -1.71 4.46 11.39
N ILE A 120 -2.11 4.69 12.64
CA ILE A 120 -2.77 5.93 13.04
C ILE A 120 -1.89 7.17 12.80
N ASN A 121 -0.57 7.00 12.83
CA ASN A 121 0.42 8.03 12.56
C ASN A 121 0.95 7.96 11.11
N ALA A 122 0.24 7.32 10.19
CA ALA A 122 0.61 7.30 8.78
C ALA A 122 0.34 8.67 8.13
N ASP A 123 1.22 9.04 7.19
CA ASP A 123 1.06 10.27 6.41
C ASP A 123 -0.13 10.19 5.45
N LYS A 124 -0.45 8.97 4.98
CA LYS A 124 -1.59 8.72 4.11
C LYS A 124 -2.13 7.31 4.26
N LEU A 125 -3.44 7.20 4.18
CA LEU A 125 -4.15 5.93 4.25
C LEU A 125 -5.08 5.78 3.03
N TYR A 126 -5.01 4.61 2.40
CA TYR A 126 -5.86 4.20 1.30
C TYR A 126 -6.77 3.06 1.74
N PHE A 127 -8.07 3.19 1.49
CA PHE A 127 -8.99 2.07 1.57
C PHE A 127 -9.14 1.45 0.18
N VAL A 128 -8.63 0.23 0.02
CA VAL A 128 -8.60 -0.48 -1.26
C VAL A 128 -9.66 -1.56 -1.28
N THR A 129 -10.58 -1.50 -2.25
CA THR A 129 -11.65 -2.48 -2.39
C THR A 129 -12.05 -2.71 -3.86
N ALA A 130 -12.65 -3.86 -4.13
CA ALA A 130 -13.55 -4.10 -5.24
C ALA A 130 -14.97 -4.27 -4.67
N PHE A 131 -15.98 -4.33 -5.53
CA PHE A 131 -17.39 -4.41 -5.09
C PHE A 131 -17.95 -5.83 -5.11
N ASP A 132 -17.09 -6.86 -5.09
CA ASP A 132 -17.52 -8.19 -4.68
C ASP A 132 -17.85 -8.22 -3.18
N ASN A 133 -18.72 -9.17 -2.80
CA ASN A 133 -19.25 -9.25 -1.44
C ASN A 133 -18.16 -9.44 -0.37
N PHE A 134 -17.10 -10.18 -0.67
CA PHE A 134 -16.03 -10.44 0.30
C PHE A 134 -15.18 -9.19 0.53
N SER A 135 -14.63 -8.63 -0.56
CA SER A 135 -13.76 -7.46 -0.50
C SER A 135 -14.44 -6.28 0.20
N LEU A 136 -15.70 -6.00 -0.15
CA LEU A 136 -16.45 -4.90 0.42
C LEU A 136 -16.81 -5.16 1.89
N LYS A 137 -17.51 -6.27 2.19
CA LYS A 137 -18.01 -6.53 3.56
C LYS A 137 -16.88 -6.73 4.56
N LYS A 138 -15.84 -7.47 4.18
CA LYS A 138 -14.67 -7.65 5.05
C LYS A 138 -13.87 -6.36 5.19
N GLY A 139 -13.72 -5.57 4.14
CA GLY A 139 -13.12 -4.24 4.20
C GLY A 139 -13.87 -3.31 5.17
N ILE A 140 -15.20 -3.28 5.09
CA ILE A 140 -16.07 -2.53 6.02
C ILE A 140 -15.90 -3.01 7.47
N GLU A 141 -15.82 -4.32 7.71
CA GLU A 141 -15.55 -4.88 9.04
C GLU A 141 -14.21 -4.39 9.61
N ILE A 142 -13.16 -4.37 8.76
CA ILE A 142 -11.83 -3.91 9.17
C ILE A 142 -11.89 -2.45 9.63
N ILE A 143 -12.41 -1.54 8.78
CA ILE A 143 -12.46 -0.12 9.10
C ILE A 143 -13.46 0.22 10.22
N GLY A 144 -14.52 -0.57 10.38
CA GLY A 144 -15.49 -0.41 11.46
C GLY A 144 -14.92 -0.73 12.85
N ASN A 145 -13.85 -1.49 12.92
CA ASN A 145 -13.13 -1.81 14.15
C ASN A 145 -12.01 -0.81 14.48
N MET A 146 -11.66 0.08 13.55
CA MET A 146 -10.62 1.08 13.78
C MET A 146 -11.08 2.20 14.72
N ARG A 147 -10.16 2.70 15.50
CA ARG A 147 -10.35 3.84 16.43
C ARG A 147 -9.01 4.57 16.52
N PRO A 148 -8.94 5.85 16.54
CA PRO A 148 -9.91 6.96 16.52
C PRO A 148 -10.38 7.34 15.11
N ARG A 149 -10.81 8.61 14.91
CA ARG A 149 -11.19 9.16 13.61
C ARG A 149 -10.01 9.21 12.65
N ILE A 150 -10.19 8.72 11.42
CA ILE A 150 -9.14 8.49 10.44
C ILE A 150 -9.57 9.04 9.09
N ASN A 151 -8.66 9.74 8.41
CA ASN A 151 -8.86 10.21 7.04
C ASN A 151 -8.31 9.18 6.06
N MET A 152 -9.11 8.80 5.06
CA MET A 152 -8.71 7.82 4.03
C MET A 152 -9.09 8.29 2.63
N THR A 153 -8.26 7.90 1.65
CA THR A 153 -8.58 8.02 0.23
C THR A 153 -9.11 6.67 -0.27
N LYS A 154 -10.20 6.70 -1.01
CA LYS A 154 -10.79 5.51 -1.62
C LYS A 154 -10.00 5.08 -2.85
N VAL A 155 -9.75 3.78 -2.96
CA VAL A 155 -9.15 3.15 -4.14
C VAL A 155 -10.07 2.01 -4.58
N PHE A 156 -10.64 2.14 -5.75
CA PHE A 156 -11.62 1.19 -6.28
C PHE A 156 -11.04 0.42 -7.46
N PHE A 157 -11.19 -0.90 -7.42
CA PHE A 157 -10.95 -1.77 -8.55
C PHE A 157 -12.28 -2.09 -9.21
N GLU A 158 -12.55 -1.48 -10.36
CA GLU A 158 -13.82 -1.58 -11.06
C GLU A 158 -13.62 -1.84 -12.56
N ARG A 159 -14.54 -2.61 -13.15
CA ARG A 159 -14.60 -2.79 -14.60
C ARG A 159 -15.13 -1.54 -15.30
N GLU A 160 -16.17 -0.94 -14.72
CA GLU A 160 -16.79 0.30 -15.13
C GLU A 160 -17.00 1.18 -13.89
N ILE A 161 -16.72 2.46 -14.00
CA ILE A 161 -16.91 3.40 -12.88
C ILE A 161 -18.40 3.60 -12.65
N MET A 162 -18.88 3.26 -11.46
CA MET A 162 -20.26 3.37 -11.04
C MET A 162 -20.38 4.28 -9.81
N GLU A 163 -21.09 5.41 -9.94
CA GLU A 163 -21.31 6.34 -8.83
C GLU A 163 -22.03 5.68 -7.65
N GLU A 164 -22.95 4.78 -7.93
CA GLU A 164 -23.70 4.00 -6.94
C GLU A 164 -22.78 3.21 -5.99
N ASN A 165 -21.66 2.73 -6.47
CA ASN A 165 -20.68 2.03 -5.65
C ASN A 165 -20.07 2.94 -4.58
N ASN A 166 -19.73 4.18 -4.94
CA ASN A 166 -19.24 5.17 -3.99
C ASN A 166 -20.31 5.56 -2.96
N GLU A 167 -21.54 5.77 -3.41
CA GLU A 167 -22.69 6.07 -2.53
C GLU A 167 -22.95 4.91 -1.56
N TYR A 168 -22.90 3.68 -2.06
CA TYR A 168 -23.09 2.48 -1.26
C TYR A 168 -22.00 2.33 -0.18
N LEU A 169 -20.72 2.56 -0.51
CA LEU A 169 -19.64 2.55 0.48
C LEU A 169 -19.85 3.65 1.52
N ASN A 170 -20.23 4.87 1.11
CA ASN A 170 -20.54 5.96 2.03
C ASN A 170 -21.65 5.59 3.01
N LEU A 171 -22.72 4.96 2.51
CA LEU A 171 -23.83 4.49 3.35
C LEU A 171 -23.38 3.44 4.37
N LEU A 172 -22.61 2.44 3.94
CA LEU A 172 -22.10 1.38 4.82
C LEU A 172 -21.16 1.89 5.91
N SER A 173 -20.39 2.93 5.62
CA SER A 173 -19.39 3.51 6.55
C SER A 173 -19.90 4.72 7.33
N MET A 174 -21.14 5.16 7.14
CA MET A 174 -21.70 6.40 7.69
C MET A 174 -21.57 6.53 9.22
N THR A 175 -21.60 5.41 9.95
CA THR A 175 -21.51 5.39 11.42
C THR A 175 -20.10 5.20 11.95
N PHE A 176 -19.12 5.01 11.07
CA PHE A 176 -17.74 4.77 11.48
C PHE A 176 -16.97 6.08 11.66
N PRO A 177 -15.90 6.07 12.44
CA PRO A 177 -15.05 7.24 12.63
C PRO A 177 -14.10 7.47 11.45
N ILE A 178 -14.61 7.34 10.22
CA ILE A 178 -13.85 7.51 8.97
C ILE A 178 -14.26 8.81 8.29
N GLU A 179 -13.28 9.58 7.87
CA GLU A 179 -13.45 10.75 7.03
C GLU A 179 -12.87 10.46 5.64
N TRP A 180 -13.76 10.39 4.65
CA TRP A 180 -13.33 10.13 3.28
C TRP A 180 -12.78 11.39 2.63
N ASN A 181 -11.59 11.27 2.05
CA ASN A 181 -11.08 12.31 1.16
C ASN A 181 -12.01 12.43 -0.06
N ARG A 182 -12.01 13.62 -0.69
CA ARG A 182 -12.89 13.89 -1.84
C ARG A 182 -12.52 13.06 -3.06
N ASP A 183 -11.22 12.88 -3.30
CA ASP A 183 -10.71 12.22 -4.49
C ASP A 183 -10.78 10.70 -4.34
N ILE A 184 -11.09 10.02 -5.44
CA ILE A 184 -11.17 8.56 -5.54
C ILE A 184 -10.19 8.15 -6.64
N ILE A 185 -9.37 7.14 -6.39
CA ILE A 185 -8.50 6.56 -7.41
C ILE A 185 -9.17 5.29 -7.95
N TYR A 186 -9.39 5.25 -9.26
CA TYR A 186 -10.02 4.11 -9.91
C TYR A 186 -8.97 3.31 -10.68
N PHE A 187 -8.85 2.02 -10.36
CA PHE A 187 -8.05 1.07 -11.12
C PHE A 187 -8.95 0.20 -11.99
N PRO A 188 -8.61 -0.03 -13.26
CA PRO A 188 -9.35 -0.95 -14.10
C PRO A 188 -9.24 -2.37 -13.55
N TYR A 189 -10.35 -3.08 -13.53
CA TYR A 189 -10.40 -4.50 -13.16
C TYR A 189 -10.78 -5.32 -14.38
N ASP A 190 -9.85 -5.37 -15.35
CA ASP A 190 -10.07 -6.04 -16.62
C ASP A 190 -9.12 -7.23 -16.84
N GLN A 191 -9.45 -8.05 -17.83
CA GLN A 191 -8.70 -9.27 -18.13
C GLN A 191 -7.29 -8.98 -18.67
N GLY A 192 -7.08 -7.86 -19.34
CA GLY A 192 -5.79 -7.49 -19.93
C GLY A 192 -4.77 -7.19 -18.84
N ASP A 193 -5.12 -6.32 -17.89
CA ASP A 193 -4.26 -5.98 -16.75
C ASP A 193 -4.02 -7.19 -15.84
N LEU A 194 -5.06 -7.99 -15.54
CA LEU A 194 -4.89 -9.22 -14.77
C LEU A 194 -3.91 -10.20 -15.44
N THR A 195 -3.96 -10.33 -16.77
CA THR A 195 -3.02 -11.17 -17.51
C THR A 195 -1.60 -10.64 -17.42
N ALA A 196 -1.41 -9.33 -17.56
CA ALA A 196 -0.09 -8.70 -17.44
C ALA A 196 0.49 -8.86 -16.02
N ILE A 197 -0.33 -8.73 -14.98
CA ILE A 197 0.04 -8.95 -13.58
C ILE A 197 0.50 -10.40 -13.37
N ILE A 198 -0.30 -11.38 -13.81
CA ILE A 198 0.04 -12.81 -13.70
C ILE A 198 1.35 -13.13 -14.41
N GLU A 199 1.57 -12.56 -15.60
CA GLU A 199 2.81 -12.77 -16.36
C GLU A 199 4.01 -12.17 -15.65
N ASN A 200 3.89 -10.97 -15.05
CA ASN A 200 4.93 -10.36 -14.23
C ASN A 200 5.33 -11.25 -13.06
N GLN A 201 4.36 -11.80 -12.33
CA GLN A 201 4.59 -12.73 -11.23
C GLN A 201 5.29 -14.01 -11.72
N ARG A 202 4.83 -14.58 -12.86
CA ARG A 202 5.37 -15.81 -13.43
C ARG A 202 6.82 -15.69 -13.86
N VAL A 203 7.21 -14.55 -14.42
CA VAL A 203 8.60 -14.31 -14.84
C VAL A 203 9.45 -13.65 -13.75
N THR A 204 8.86 -13.38 -12.59
CA THR A 204 9.50 -12.71 -11.45
C THR A 204 10.14 -11.39 -11.88
N LYS A 205 9.40 -10.59 -12.64
CA LYS A 205 9.89 -9.33 -13.22
C LYS A 205 8.77 -8.31 -13.37
N ILE A 206 9.01 -7.08 -12.95
CA ILE A 206 8.02 -6.01 -13.05
C ILE A 206 8.12 -5.32 -14.41
N LYS A 207 7.09 -5.48 -15.25
CA LYS A 207 6.95 -4.85 -16.56
C LYS A 207 5.71 -3.99 -16.61
N LEU A 208 5.84 -2.72 -16.25
CA LEU A 208 4.72 -1.79 -16.17
C LEU A 208 4.15 -1.40 -17.54
N LYS A 209 4.95 -1.45 -18.61
CA LYS A 209 4.50 -1.14 -19.98
C LYS A 209 3.41 -2.07 -20.52
N ASN A 210 3.28 -3.27 -19.93
CA ASN A 210 2.26 -4.25 -20.32
C ASN A 210 0.88 -3.97 -19.71
N LEU A 211 0.81 -3.07 -18.72
CA LEU A 211 -0.43 -2.61 -18.13
C LEU A 211 -1.13 -1.61 -19.06
N SER A 212 -2.46 -1.53 -18.96
CA SER A 212 -3.26 -0.54 -19.69
C SER A 212 -2.84 0.90 -19.37
N GLU A 213 -3.17 1.83 -20.25
CA GLU A 213 -2.92 3.25 -20.01
C GLU A 213 -3.64 3.73 -18.76
N GLN A 214 -4.90 3.32 -18.59
CA GLN A 214 -5.71 3.67 -17.43
C GLN A 214 -5.09 3.17 -16.12
N TYR A 215 -4.57 1.93 -16.08
CA TYR A 215 -3.89 1.40 -14.91
C TYR A 215 -2.62 2.22 -14.57
N ARG A 216 -1.82 2.55 -15.58
CA ARG A 216 -0.62 3.38 -15.41
C ARG A 216 -0.93 4.80 -14.97
N ASP A 217 -2.02 5.40 -15.46
CA ASP A 217 -2.46 6.72 -15.03
C ASP A 217 -2.88 6.70 -13.56
N SER A 218 -3.60 5.68 -13.12
CA SER A 218 -3.97 5.50 -11.71
C SER A 218 -2.75 5.30 -10.80
N LEU A 219 -1.74 4.51 -11.24
CA LEU A 219 -0.45 4.41 -10.55
C LEU A 219 0.28 5.75 -10.49
N SER A 220 0.21 6.55 -11.56
CA SER A 220 0.83 7.88 -11.60
C SER A 220 0.19 8.83 -10.57
N ILE A 221 -1.14 8.86 -10.51
CA ILE A 221 -1.89 9.65 -9.53
C ILE A 221 -1.49 9.24 -8.11
N MET A 222 -1.54 7.95 -7.80
CA MET A 222 -1.18 7.43 -6.49
C MET A 222 0.28 7.76 -6.12
N THR A 223 1.22 7.57 -7.05
CA THR A 223 2.63 7.89 -6.82
C THR A 223 2.83 9.38 -6.52
N GLN A 224 2.15 10.28 -7.24
CA GLN A 224 2.20 11.72 -7.00
C GLN A 224 1.55 12.13 -5.68
N GLU A 225 0.50 11.46 -5.26
CA GLU A 225 -0.08 11.69 -3.93
C GLU A 225 0.88 11.29 -2.80
N ILE A 226 1.62 10.19 -2.97
CA ILE A 226 2.63 9.73 -2.01
C ILE A 226 3.85 10.64 -2.01
N ALA A 227 4.32 11.03 -3.19
CA ALA A 227 5.53 11.81 -3.37
C ALA A 227 5.30 12.99 -4.33
N PRO A 228 4.67 14.09 -3.85
CA PRO A 228 4.27 15.23 -4.68
C PRO A 228 5.44 15.95 -5.36
N GLU A 229 6.66 15.77 -4.85
CA GLU A 229 7.88 16.31 -5.43
C GLU A 229 8.26 15.65 -6.76
N ILE A 230 7.75 14.45 -7.07
CA ILE A 230 8.05 13.72 -8.31
C ILE A 230 7.21 14.30 -9.46
N ARG A 231 7.89 14.65 -10.55
CA ARG A 231 7.21 15.20 -11.73
C ARG A 231 6.56 14.08 -12.55
N THR A 232 5.38 14.38 -13.10
CA THR A 232 4.67 13.43 -14.00
C THR A 232 5.54 12.91 -15.13
N GLY A 233 6.46 13.74 -15.66
CA GLY A 233 7.39 13.37 -16.72
C GLY A 233 8.38 12.26 -16.29
N GLU A 234 8.79 12.25 -15.03
CA GLU A 234 9.68 11.21 -14.48
C GLU A 234 8.94 9.87 -14.38
N ILE A 235 7.70 9.88 -13.89
CA ILE A 235 6.85 8.68 -13.82
C ILE A 235 6.58 8.13 -15.23
N LYS A 236 6.25 8.99 -16.19
CA LYS A 236 6.04 8.58 -17.59
C LYS A 236 7.28 7.97 -18.23
N ARG A 237 8.48 8.41 -17.83
CA ARG A 237 9.73 7.78 -18.27
C ARG A 237 9.87 6.37 -17.71
N VAL A 238 9.57 6.17 -16.43
CA VAL A 238 9.58 4.83 -15.80
C VAL A 238 8.68 3.85 -16.56
N PHE A 239 7.47 4.25 -16.95
CA PHE A 239 6.57 3.40 -17.74
C PHE A 239 7.08 3.05 -19.14
N LYS A 240 7.98 3.84 -19.72
CA LYS A 240 8.59 3.53 -21.01
C LYS A 240 9.78 2.60 -20.89
N GLU A 241 10.50 2.66 -19.77
CA GLU A 241 11.69 1.88 -19.51
C GLU A 241 11.35 0.48 -18.96
N LEU A 242 10.24 0.32 -18.26
CA LEU A 242 9.73 -0.92 -17.67
C LEU A 242 8.52 -1.46 -18.41
#